data_0e3d806c8e5c7f3ad44195455ef2bfe6
#
_entry.id   0e3d806c8e5c7f3ad44195455ef2bfe6
#
_cell.length_a   1.000
_cell.length_b   1.000
_cell.length_c   1.000
_cell.angle_alpha   90.00
_cell.angle_beta   90.00
_cell.angle_gamma   90.00
#
_symmetry.space_group_name_H-M   'P 1'
#
loop_
_entity.id
_entity.type
_entity.pdbx_description
1 polymer ?
#
loop_
_entity_poly.entity_id
_entity_poly.type
_entity_poly.pdbx_seq_one_letter_code
_entity_poly.pdbx_strand_id
1 'polypeptide(L)'
;MALRKSVTLGTLKEVQQAVPREMAYTKGIKNSIEKKVKEAQKHLLENFEKHPVTIEIASGPQGTNVSGTLGGIGNLFSYIGVSAGDKPLGPIRIMLKQYDIRMHHSKKKTTINITVPTATEIFRVTPLPWATGRSWAKGIETGISGLGTYLNIDSSRSRSGTGIQTKGKQRAGRFKNRTYLSSLLKNYYKEIRKIEKTTIS
;
A
#
# COMPACT_ATOMS: atom_id res chain seq x y z
N MET A 1 9.77 -11.08 13.47
CA MET A 1 10.68 -10.62 12.38
C MET A 1 9.88 -10.58 11.09
N ALA A 2 9.61 -9.40 10.52
CA ALA A 2 8.76 -9.28 9.35
C ALA A 2 9.58 -9.61 8.10
N LEU A 3 9.13 -10.59 7.34
CA LEU A 3 9.70 -10.92 6.03
C LEU A 3 9.39 -9.80 5.05
N ARG A 4 10.33 -8.87 4.86
CA ARG A 4 10.26 -7.91 3.76
C ARG A 4 10.41 -8.67 2.45
N LYS A 5 9.50 -8.45 1.52
CA LYS A 5 9.59 -9.03 0.20
C LYS A 5 10.75 -8.37 -0.55
N SER A 6 11.87 -9.07 -0.68
CA SER A 6 12.93 -8.65 -1.58
C SER A 6 12.58 -9.08 -3.00
N VAL A 7 12.56 -8.15 -3.92
CA VAL A 7 12.60 -8.47 -5.33
C VAL A 7 14.09 -8.61 -5.65
N THR A 8 14.56 -9.84 -5.84
CA THR A 8 15.92 -10.09 -6.32
C THR A 8 15.91 -9.78 -7.81
N LEU A 9 16.56 -8.70 -8.18
CA LEU A 9 16.88 -8.44 -9.57
C LEU A 9 17.82 -9.55 -10.03
N GLY A 10 17.46 -10.23 -11.11
CA GLY A 10 18.19 -11.38 -11.65
C GLY A 10 19.67 -11.12 -11.80
N THR A 11 20.41 -12.18 -11.84
CA THR A 11 21.85 -12.15 -12.05
C THR A 11 22.12 -11.46 -13.38
N LEU A 12 22.86 -10.33 -13.38
CA LEU A 12 23.51 -9.82 -14.57
C LEU A 12 24.47 -10.90 -15.07
N LYS A 13 23.96 -11.84 -15.88
CA LYS A 13 24.80 -12.75 -16.64
C LYS A 13 25.44 -11.93 -17.73
N GLU A 14 26.78 -11.96 -17.76
CA GLU A 14 27.58 -11.51 -18.88
C GLU A 14 27.81 -10.00 -19.04
N VAL A 15 28.32 -9.32 -17.99
CA VAL A 15 29.48 -8.50 -18.25
C VAL A 15 30.68 -9.33 -17.76
N GLN A 16 30.88 -10.44 -18.41
CA GLN A 16 32.11 -11.22 -18.32
C GLN A 16 33.17 -10.49 -19.14
N GLN A 17 34.25 -10.25 -18.47
CA GLN A 17 35.57 -9.82 -18.91
C GLN A 17 35.82 -8.32 -18.86
N ALA A 18 36.66 -7.96 -17.89
CA ALA A 18 37.54 -6.81 -17.89
C ALA A 18 36.92 -5.40 -17.85
N VAL A 19 35.76 -5.21 -17.25
CA VAL A 19 35.46 -3.88 -16.71
C VAL A 19 36.08 -3.81 -15.34
N PRO A 20 37.02 -2.89 -15.09
CA PRO A 20 37.58 -2.68 -13.78
C PRO A 20 36.44 -2.52 -12.78
N ARG A 21 36.65 -3.00 -11.55
CA ARG A 21 35.76 -2.78 -10.41
C ARG A 21 35.74 -1.30 -10.02
N GLU A 22 35.54 -0.44 -10.98
CA GLU A 22 35.53 0.99 -10.76
C GLU A 22 34.30 1.36 -9.94
N MET A 23 34.56 1.97 -8.79
CA MET A 23 33.52 2.55 -7.93
C MET A 23 32.58 3.46 -8.75
N ALA A 24 33.08 4.11 -9.79
CA ALA A 24 32.33 4.96 -10.72
C ALA A 24 31.25 4.18 -11.50
N TYR A 25 31.58 3.00 -12.03
CA TYR A 25 30.63 2.16 -12.78
C TYR A 25 29.50 1.63 -11.87
N THR A 26 29.88 1.09 -10.71
CA THR A 26 28.93 0.62 -9.70
C THR A 26 28.00 1.74 -9.22
N LYS A 27 28.55 2.93 -8.99
CA LYS A 27 27.78 4.12 -8.61
C LYS A 27 26.83 4.56 -9.71
N GLY A 28 27.26 4.51 -10.98
CA GLY A 28 26.42 4.83 -12.14
C GLY A 28 25.22 3.90 -12.26
N ILE A 29 25.44 2.58 -12.15
CA ILE A 29 24.36 1.58 -12.16
C ILE A 29 23.39 1.82 -11.00
N LYS A 30 23.90 2.00 -9.78
CA LYS A 30 23.08 2.26 -8.61
C LYS A 30 22.20 3.48 -8.80
N ASN A 31 22.75 4.58 -9.26
CA ASN A 31 22.02 5.83 -9.52
C ASN A 31 20.93 5.65 -10.57
N SER A 32 21.23 4.92 -11.66
CA SER A 32 20.25 4.62 -12.72
C SER A 32 19.08 3.81 -12.17
N ILE A 33 19.36 2.77 -11.40
CA ILE A 33 18.34 1.93 -10.77
C ILE A 33 17.52 2.74 -9.77
N GLU A 34 18.17 3.52 -8.92
CA GLU A 34 17.51 4.37 -7.95
C GLU A 34 16.54 5.37 -8.60
N LYS A 35 16.95 5.98 -9.72
CA LYS A 35 16.08 6.86 -10.51
C LYS A 35 14.82 6.14 -10.97
N LYS A 36 14.98 4.93 -11.56
CA LYS A 36 13.84 4.12 -12.03
C LYS A 36 12.94 3.65 -10.88
N VAL A 37 13.52 3.29 -9.73
CA VAL A 37 12.73 2.90 -8.54
C VAL A 37 11.94 4.09 -8.00
N LYS A 38 12.54 5.28 -7.95
CA LYS A 38 11.84 6.52 -7.55
C LYS A 38 10.69 6.86 -8.50
N GLU A 39 10.88 6.65 -9.80
CA GLU A 39 9.83 6.85 -10.80
C GLU A 39 8.66 5.87 -10.61
N ALA A 40 8.95 4.58 -10.46
CA ALA A 40 7.93 3.58 -10.15
C ALA A 40 7.20 3.87 -8.81
N GLN A 41 7.93 4.35 -7.80
CA GLN A 41 7.35 4.76 -6.52
C GLN A 41 6.44 5.98 -6.67
N LYS A 42 6.83 6.96 -7.50
CA LYS A 42 5.98 8.10 -7.82
C LYS A 42 4.65 7.66 -8.43
N HIS A 43 4.68 6.76 -9.41
CA HIS A 43 3.48 6.18 -10.01
C HIS A 43 2.62 5.44 -8.97
N LEU A 44 3.25 4.67 -8.06
CA LEU A 44 2.54 4.02 -6.97
C LEU A 44 1.80 5.03 -6.08
N LEU A 45 2.47 6.10 -5.67
CA LEU A 45 1.87 7.15 -4.83
C LEU A 45 0.76 7.90 -5.55
N GLU A 46 0.94 8.24 -6.82
CA GLU A 46 -0.10 8.88 -7.63
C GLU A 46 -1.35 8.00 -7.77
N ASN A 47 -1.16 6.71 -8.05
CA ASN A 47 -2.25 5.75 -8.14
C ASN A 47 -2.94 5.53 -6.78
N PHE A 48 -2.19 5.58 -5.69
CA PHE A 48 -2.73 5.51 -4.34
C PHE A 48 -3.61 6.72 -4.04
N GLU A 49 -3.14 7.94 -4.33
CA GLU A 49 -3.92 9.16 -4.06
C GLU A 49 -5.18 9.27 -4.94
N LYS A 50 -5.11 8.78 -6.19
CA LYS A 50 -6.25 8.76 -7.12
C LYS A 50 -7.22 7.60 -6.87
N HIS A 51 -6.90 6.66 -6.00
CA HIS A 51 -7.75 5.50 -5.77
C HIS A 51 -9.05 5.89 -5.06
N PRO A 52 -10.24 5.43 -5.51
CA PRO A 52 -11.53 5.83 -4.93
C PRO A 52 -11.62 5.63 -3.41
N VAL A 53 -11.04 4.54 -2.89
CA VAL A 53 -10.95 4.28 -1.44
C VAL A 53 -10.13 5.35 -0.73
N THR A 54 -8.99 5.75 -1.30
CA THR A 54 -8.14 6.81 -0.72
C THR A 54 -8.86 8.15 -0.71
N ILE A 55 -9.49 8.51 -1.83
CA ILE A 55 -10.25 9.76 -1.96
C ILE A 55 -11.37 9.81 -0.92
N GLU A 56 -12.14 8.72 -0.79
CA GLU A 56 -13.25 8.64 0.16
C GLU A 56 -12.78 8.80 1.61
N ILE A 57 -11.71 8.11 2.01
CA ILE A 57 -11.15 8.21 3.35
C ILE A 57 -10.52 9.60 3.59
N ALA A 58 -9.85 10.16 2.59
CA ALA A 58 -9.23 11.48 2.68
C ALA A 58 -10.25 12.61 2.86
N SER A 59 -11.47 12.45 2.31
CA SER A 59 -12.57 13.40 2.44
C SER A 59 -13.14 13.49 3.87
N GLY A 60 -12.69 12.59 4.77
CA GLY A 60 -13.09 12.61 6.17
C GLY A 60 -14.57 12.24 6.41
N PRO A 61 -15.14 12.66 7.57
CA PRO A 61 -16.49 12.24 7.96
C PRO A 61 -17.61 12.75 7.04
N GLN A 62 -17.39 13.82 6.31
CA GLN A 62 -18.37 14.41 5.37
C GLN A 62 -18.21 13.88 3.94
N GLY A 63 -17.25 12.98 3.69
CA GLY A 63 -17.04 12.40 2.37
C GLY A 63 -18.24 11.54 1.91
N THR A 64 -18.43 11.48 0.59
CA THR A 64 -19.43 10.61 -0.04
C THR A 64 -18.86 9.23 -0.33
N ASN A 65 -19.72 8.22 -0.56
CA ASN A 65 -19.31 6.85 -0.88
C ASN A 65 -18.80 6.72 -2.33
N VAL A 66 -17.68 7.38 -2.64
CA VAL A 66 -17.06 7.39 -3.98
C VAL A 66 -16.55 6.00 -4.37
N SER A 67 -16.08 5.20 -3.42
CA SER A 67 -15.57 3.86 -3.69
C SER A 67 -16.69 2.85 -4.03
N GLY A 68 -17.94 3.16 -3.70
CA GLY A 68 -19.07 2.25 -3.85
C GLY A 68 -19.01 1.00 -2.96
N THR A 69 -18.14 0.99 -1.93
CA THR A 69 -18.00 -0.15 -1.00
C THR A 69 -19.22 -0.32 -0.10
N LEU A 70 -19.86 0.78 0.29
CA LEU A 70 -20.96 0.81 1.27
C LEU A 70 -22.36 0.86 0.63
N GLY A 71 -22.47 0.68 -0.67
CA GLY A 71 -23.76 0.70 -1.36
C GLY A 71 -24.47 2.06 -1.32
N GLY A 72 -23.72 3.15 -1.27
CA GLY A 72 -24.21 4.53 -1.35
C GLY A 72 -24.65 5.17 -0.05
N ILE A 73 -24.52 4.48 1.12
CA ILE A 73 -24.94 5.02 2.42
C ILE A 73 -23.73 5.16 3.35
N GLY A 74 -23.43 6.38 3.82
CA GLY A 74 -22.26 6.69 4.64
C GLY A 74 -20.96 6.72 3.85
N ASN A 75 -19.84 6.75 4.53
CA ASN A 75 -18.50 6.74 3.94
C ASN A 75 -17.55 5.83 4.71
N LEU A 76 -16.42 5.49 4.07
CA LEU A 76 -15.42 4.60 4.65
C LEU A 76 -14.73 5.18 5.88
N PHE A 77 -14.52 6.50 5.95
CA PHE A 77 -13.90 7.14 7.11
C PHE A 77 -14.68 6.85 8.39
N SER A 78 -15.98 7.15 8.38
CA SER A 78 -16.86 6.87 9.50
C SER A 78 -17.06 5.36 9.74
N TYR A 79 -17.08 4.57 8.66
CA TYR A 79 -17.24 3.12 8.74
C TYR A 79 -16.03 2.42 9.38
N ILE A 80 -14.83 2.90 9.14
CA ILE A 80 -13.61 2.44 9.82
C ILE A 80 -13.68 2.80 11.31
N GLY A 81 -14.38 3.88 11.68
CA GLY A 81 -14.55 4.32 13.06
C GLY A 81 -13.35 5.06 13.62
N VAL A 82 -12.63 5.78 12.78
CA VAL A 82 -11.58 6.73 13.21
C VAL A 82 -12.22 8.03 13.71
N SER A 83 -11.50 8.78 14.53
CA SER A 83 -11.95 10.08 15.03
C SER A 83 -11.88 11.15 13.94
N ALA A 84 -12.69 12.21 14.03
CA ALA A 84 -12.80 13.24 13.00
C ALA A 84 -11.46 13.92 12.66
N GLY A 85 -10.55 14.05 13.63
CA GLY A 85 -9.21 14.64 13.43
C GLY A 85 -8.13 13.65 12.96
N ASP A 86 -8.42 12.37 12.89
CA ASP A 86 -7.45 11.35 12.55
C ASP A 86 -7.06 11.38 11.07
N LYS A 87 -5.82 10.97 10.80
CA LYS A 87 -5.26 10.86 9.44
C LYS A 87 -4.91 9.40 9.12
N PRO A 88 -5.90 8.51 8.91
CA PRO A 88 -5.66 7.07 8.77
C PRO A 88 -4.80 6.69 7.57
N LEU A 89 -4.69 7.56 6.56
CA LEU A 89 -3.85 7.35 5.38
C LEU A 89 -2.37 7.72 5.60
N GLY A 90 -2.04 8.47 6.67
CA GLY A 90 -0.68 8.92 6.95
C GLY A 90 0.33 7.78 7.05
N PRO A 91 0.10 6.76 7.88
CA PRO A 91 0.98 5.60 7.99
C PRO A 91 1.20 4.86 6.67
N ILE A 92 0.16 4.75 5.84
CA ILE A 92 0.27 4.12 4.51
C ILE A 92 1.21 4.93 3.62
N ARG A 93 1.04 6.26 3.55
CA ARG A 93 1.91 7.14 2.76
C ARG A 93 3.38 7.01 3.16
N ILE A 94 3.65 6.91 4.46
CA ILE A 94 5.01 6.70 4.98
C ILE A 94 5.55 5.35 4.50
N MET A 95 4.77 4.28 4.62
CA MET A 95 5.18 2.94 4.20
C MET A 95 5.43 2.86 2.68
N LEU A 96 4.56 3.45 1.85
CA LEU A 96 4.70 3.43 0.40
C LEU A 96 5.93 4.22 -0.11
N LYS A 97 6.49 5.09 0.72
CA LYS A 97 7.73 5.84 0.42
C LYS A 97 9.00 5.07 0.79
N GLN A 98 8.89 3.91 1.43
CA GLN A 98 10.06 3.13 1.84
C GLN A 98 10.54 2.21 0.72
N TYR A 99 11.83 2.20 0.47
CA TYR A 99 12.54 1.17 -0.29
C TYR A 99 13.99 1.10 0.18
N ASP A 100 14.67 0.00 -0.12
CA ASP A 100 16.09 -0.19 0.14
C ASP A 100 16.73 -0.87 -1.07
N ILE A 101 17.92 -0.42 -1.46
CA ILE A 101 18.67 -0.97 -2.59
C ILE A 101 20.04 -1.43 -2.08
N ARG A 102 20.28 -2.73 -2.13
CA ARG A 102 21.57 -3.34 -1.76
C ARG A 102 22.22 -3.99 -2.95
N MET A 103 23.51 -3.74 -3.13
CA MET A 103 24.32 -4.34 -4.17
C MET A 103 25.32 -5.31 -3.52
N HIS A 104 25.37 -6.51 -4.05
CA HIS A 104 26.33 -7.54 -3.66
C HIS A 104 27.22 -7.88 -4.86
N HIS A 105 28.51 -7.66 -4.70
CA HIS A 105 29.49 -7.98 -5.71
C HIS A 105 30.16 -9.30 -5.42
N SER A 106 30.23 -10.18 -6.40
CA SER A 106 31.05 -11.40 -6.35
C SER A 106 32.05 -11.37 -7.51
N LYS A 107 33.00 -12.34 -7.51
CA LYS A 107 34.00 -12.41 -8.60
C LYS A 107 33.42 -12.52 -10.00
N LYS A 108 32.18 -13.01 -10.14
CA LYS A 108 31.55 -13.31 -11.44
C LYS A 108 30.24 -12.54 -11.69
N LYS A 109 29.66 -11.88 -10.68
CA LYS A 109 28.35 -11.25 -10.81
C LYS A 109 28.12 -10.15 -9.78
N THR A 110 27.34 -9.15 -10.19
CA THR A 110 26.75 -8.17 -9.27
C THR A 110 25.27 -8.49 -9.11
N THR A 111 24.81 -8.67 -7.88
CA THR A 111 23.41 -8.89 -7.55
C THR A 111 22.84 -7.62 -6.92
N ILE A 112 21.69 -7.17 -7.38
CA ILE A 112 21.00 -6.00 -6.85
C ILE A 112 19.70 -6.47 -6.21
N ASN A 113 19.54 -6.17 -4.92
CA ASN A 113 18.34 -6.47 -4.17
C ASN A 113 17.58 -5.18 -3.90
N ILE A 114 16.35 -5.08 -4.40
CA ILE A 114 15.45 -3.98 -4.09
C ILE A 114 14.40 -4.50 -3.11
N THR A 115 14.40 -3.94 -1.91
CA THR A 115 13.41 -4.26 -0.88
C THR A 115 12.34 -3.18 -0.86
N VAL A 116 11.08 -3.59 -0.94
CA VAL A 116 9.91 -2.71 -0.93
C VAL A 116 8.87 -3.21 0.05
N PRO A 117 7.97 -2.35 0.56
CA PRO A 117 6.94 -2.75 1.52
C PRO A 117 6.02 -3.83 0.95
N THR A 118 5.58 -4.73 1.83
CA THR A 118 4.57 -5.74 1.51
C THR A 118 3.18 -5.27 1.94
N ALA A 119 2.13 -5.84 1.33
CA ALA A 119 0.76 -5.61 1.77
C ALA A 119 0.56 -5.94 3.27
N THR A 120 1.20 -7.01 3.75
CA THR A 120 1.12 -7.42 5.17
C THR A 120 1.72 -6.36 6.10
N GLU A 121 2.83 -5.73 5.73
CA GLU A 121 3.43 -4.65 6.52
C GLU A 121 2.52 -3.43 6.56
N ILE A 122 1.90 -3.06 5.42
CA ILE A 122 0.95 -1.95 5.37
C ILE A 122 -0.32 -2.26 6.18
N PHE A 123 -0.81 -3.51 6.15
CA PHE A 123 -1.96 -3.89 6.96
C PHE A 123 -1.70 -3.80 8.46
N ARG A 124 -0.46 -3.97 8.92
CA ARG A 124 -0.10 -3.79 10.33
C ARG A 124 -0.17 -2.34 10.81
N VAL A 125 0.03 -1.37 9.93
CA VAL A 125 -0.05 0.06 10.25
C VAL A 125 -1.42 0.67 9.99
N THR A 126 -2.42 -0.16 9.69
CA THR A 126 -3.80 0.24 9.44
C THR A 126 -4.78 -0.49 10.39
N PRO A 127 -4.60 -0.37 11.72
CA PRO A 127 -5.45 -1.08 12.67
C PRO A 127 -6.89 -0.53 12.63
N LEU A 128 -7.85 -1.42 12.87
CA LEU A 128 -9.22 -1.02 13.17
C LEU A 128 -9.30 -0.46 14.59
N PRO A 129 -9.84 0.75 14.80
CA PRO A 129 -9.87 1.38 16.13
C PRO A 129 -10.67 0.60 17.17
N TRP A 130 -11.60 -0.25 16.73
CA TRP A 130 -12.55 -0.98 17.59
C TRP A 130 -12.35 -2.51 17.55
N ALA A 131 -11.34 -3.02 16.83
CA ALA A 131 -11.08 -4.46 16.74
C ALA A 131 -9.57 -4.75 16.75
N THR A 132 -9.07 -5.17 17.90
CA THR A 132 -7.67 -5.53 18.09
C THR A 132 -7.19 -6.58 17.06
N GLY A 133 -5.99 -6.38 16.51
CA GLY A 133 -5.37 -7.31 15.57
C GLY A 133 -5.96 -7.31 14.16
N ARG A 134 -6.96 -6.49 13.87
CA ARG A 134 -7.55 -6.36 12.55
C ARG A 134 -7.11 -5.08 11.84
N SER A 135 -6.96 -5.18 10.52
CA SER A 135 -6.63 -4.05 9.66
C SER A 135 -7.87 -3.60 8.89
N TRP A 136 -8.16 -2.30 8.91
CA TRP A 136 -9.24 -1.74 8.10
C TRP A 136 -8.93 -1.84 6.60
N ALA A 137 -7.67 -1.63 6.19
CA ALA A 137 -7.29 -1.70 4.79
C ALA A 137 -7.40 -3.12 4.24
N LYS A 138 -6.99 -4.13 5.02
CA LYS A 138 -7.23 -5.54 4.66
C LYS A 138 -8.72 -5.83 4.56
N GLY A 139 -9.51 -5.31 5.50
CA GLY A 139 -10.94 -5.51 5.52
C GLY A 139 -11.67 -4.95 4.30
N ILE A 140 -11.21 -3.84 3.74
CA ILE A 140 -11.76 -3.30 2.49
C ILE A 140 -11.55 -4.29 1.34
N GLU A 141 -10.42 -5.00 1.31
CA GLU A 141 -10.10 -5.95 0.25
C GLU A 141 -10.77 -7.32 0.39
N THR A 142 -10.81 -7.83 1.62
CA THR A 142 -11.23 -9.22 1.87
C THR A 142 -12.62 -9.35 2.47
N GLY A 143 -13.24 -8.23 2.82
CA GLY A 143 -14.39 -8.20 3.72
C GLY A 143 -13.94 -8.33 5.16
N ILE A 144 -14.70 -7.73 6.06
CA ILE A 144 -14.47 -7.87 7.49
C ILE A 144 -15.71 -8.52 8.07
N SER A 145 -15.59 -9.75 8.56
CA SER A 145 -16.67 -10.37 9.34
C SER A 145 -16.91 -9.49 10.58
N GLY A 146 -18.13 -9.06 10.79
CA GLY A 146 -18.50 -8.12 11.84
C GLY A 146 -18.49 -6.64 11.42
N LEU A 147 -17.92 -6.26 10.27
CA LEU A 147 -18.13 -4.94 9.66
C LEU A 147 -19.50 -4.82 8.95
N GLY A 148 -20.23 -5.86 8.85
CA GLY A 148 -21.64 -5.80 8.40
C GLY A 148 -22.58 -5.17 9.42
N THR A 149 -22.07 -4.77 10.55
CA THR A 149 -22.76 -4.04 11.61
C THR A 149 -22.30 -2.58 11.56
N TYR A 150 -22.70 -1.61 11.04
CA TYR A 150 -23.79 -0.71 10.93
C TYR A 150 -23.45 0.67 11.47
N LEU A 151 -23.36 1.63 10.55
CA LEU A 151 -23.34 3.04 10.86
C LEU A 151 -24.76 3.47 11.27
N ASN A 152 -24.96 3.77 12.54
CA ASN A 152 -26.05 4.62 12.94
C ASN A 152 -25.58 6.07 12.76
N ILE A 153 -26.15 6.76 11.76
CA ILE A 153 -25.70 8.07 11.29
C ILE A 153 -25.95 9.16 12.35
N ASP A 154 -26.94 9.00 13.20
CA ASP A 154 -27.39 10.04 14.13
C ASP A 154 -26.89 9.87 15.59
N SER A 155 -25.82 9.15 15.80
CA SER A 155 -25.33 8.92 17.14
C SER A 155 -24.36 9.98 17.63
N SER A 156 -24.68 10.66 18.70
CA SER A 156 -23.80 11.57 19.45
C SER A 156 -22.52 10.91 19.99
N ARG A 157 -22.49 9.58 20.05
CA ARG A 157 -21.32 8.77 20.48
C ARG A 157 -20.38 8.41 19.34
N SER A 158 -20.62 8.92 18.14
CA SER A 158 -19.76 8.66 16.98
C SER A 158 -18.39 9.32 17.14
N ARG A 159 -17.31 8.57 16.91
CA ARG A 159 -15.94 9.12 16.92
C ARG A 159 -15.71 10.11 15.77
N SER A 160 -16.31 9.86 14.63
CA SER A 160 -16.19 10.74 13.45
C SER A 160 -17.24 11.87 13.45
N GLY A 161 -18.19 11.86 14.37
CA GLY A 161 -19.34 12.77 14.37
C GLY A 161 -20.44 12.40 13.38
N THR A 162 -20.26 11.34 12.56
CA THR A 162 -21.17 11.02 11.44
C THR A 162 -21.75 9.60 11.50
N GLY A 163 -21.41 8.80 12.51
CA GLY A 163 -21.99 7.49 12.68
C GLY A 163 -21.23 6.58 13.63
N ILE A 164 -21.89 5.60 14.20
CA ILE A 164 -21.30 4.52 15.00
C ILE A 164 -21.70 3.18 14.44
N GLN A 165 -20.90 2.17 14.74
CA GLN A 165 -21.27 0.80 14.46
C GLN A 165 -22.23 0.28 15.54
N THR A 166 -23.32 -0.31 15.11
CA THR A 166 -24.30 -0.95 15.99
C THR A 166 -24.11 -2.47 16.00
N LYS A 167 -24.58 -3.17 17.03
CA LYS A 167 -24.51 -4.64 17.12
C LYS A 167 -25.49 -5.36 16.16
N GLY A 168 -26.49 -4.67 15.67
CA GLY A 168 -27.51 -5.26 14.80
C GLY A 168 -27.21 -5.11 13.31
N LYS A 169 -27.58 -6.04 12.45
CA LYS A 169 -27.37 -6.01 10.99
C LYS A 169 -28.31 -5.03 10.31
N GLN A 170 -27.87 -3.79 10.04
CA GLN A 170 -28.66 -2.79 9.31
C GLN A 170 -28.45 -2.80 7.80
N ARG A 171 -27.38 -3.48 7.30
CA ARG A 171 -27.01 -3.48 5.88
C ARG A 171 -26.66 -4.88 5.35
N ALA A 172 -27.52 -5.85 5.60
CA ALA A 172 -27.29 -7.23 5.18
C ALA A 172 -26.68 -7.31 3.76
N GLY A 173 -25.41 -7.73 3.66
CA GLY A 173 -24.77 -8.07 2.40
C GLY A 173 -24.42 -6.93 1.44
N ARG A 174 -24.52 -5.66 1.82
CA ARG A 174 -24.24 -4.51 0.90
C ARG A 174 -22.79 -4.04 0.86
N PHE A 175 -21.90 -4.58 1.68
CA PHE A 175 -20.49 -4.26 1.59
C PHE A 175 -19.88 -4.95 0.36
N LYS A 176 -19.31 -4.17 -0.55
CA LYS A 176 -18.59 -4.67 -1.72
C LYS A 176 -17.10 -4.56 -1.51
N ASN A 177 -16.41 -5.69 -1.50
CA ASN A 177 -14.95 -5.71 -1.45
C ASN A 177 -14.36 -4.96 -2.65
N ARG A 178 -13.31 -4.21 -2.39
CA ARG A 178 -12.56 -3.50 -3.45
C ARG A 178 -11.09 -3.88 -3.37
N THR A 179 -10.53 -4.26 -4.51
CA THR A 179 -9.07 -4.37 -4.62
C THR A 179 -8.47 -2.99 -4.38
N TYR A 180 -7.52 -2.89 -3.49
CA TYR A 180 -6.93 -1.63 -3.06
C TYR A 180 -5.41 -1.73 -3.02
N LEU A 181 -4.80 -1.77 -1.83
CA LEU A 181 -3.35 -1.78 -1.64
C LEU A 181 -2.66 -2.99 -2.29
N SER A 182 -3.29 -4.17 -2.23
CA SER A 182 -2.75 -5.37 -2.87
C SER A 182 -2.63 -5.22 -4.39
N SER A 183 -3.60 -4.57 -5.03
CA SER A 183 -3.59 -4.29 -6.46
C SER A 183 -2.51 -3.27 -6.83
N LEU A 184 -2.43 -2.17 -6.08
CA LEU A 184 -1.43 -1.12 -6.26
C LEU A 184 0.00 -1.67 -6.12
N LEU A 185 0.25 -2.45 -5.08
CA LEU A 185 1.54 -3.08 -4.86
C LEU A 185 1.87 -4.13 -5.92
N LYS A 186 0.89 -4.89 -6.40
CA LYS A 186 1.10 -5.84 -7.51
C LYS A 186 1.61 -5.13 -8.77
N ASN A 187 1.02 -3.98 -9.09
CA ASN A 187 1.46 -3.18 -10.24
C ASN A 187 2.85 -2.59 -10.00
N TYR A 188 3.11 -2.03 -8.82
CA TYR A 188 4.43 -1.55 -8.43
C TYR A 188 5.51 -2.64 -8.54
N TYR A 189 5.25 -3.86 -8.05
CA TYR A 189 6.18 -4.97 -8.19
C TYR A 189 6.44 -5.37 -9.65
N LYS A 190 5.44 -5.23 -10.52
CA LYS A 190 5.63 -5.45 -11.96
C LYS A 190 6.57 -4.40 -12.58
N GLU A 191 6.43 -3.13 -12.17
CA GLU A 191 7.32 -2.05 -12.63
C GLU A 191 8.75 -2.28 -12.14
N ILE A 192 8.94 -2.61 -10.86
CA ILE A 192 10.26 -2.95 -10.31
C ILE A 192 10.90 -4.12 -11.07
N ARG A 193 10.14 -5.17 -11.42
CA ARG A 193 10.67 -6.30 -12.22
C ARG A 193 11.04 -5.92 -13.65
N LYS A 194 10.40 -4.92 -14.25
CA LYS A 194 10.79 -4.43 -15.58
C LYS A 194 12.16 -3.73 -15.56
N ILE A 195 12.52 -3.09 -14.46
CA ILE A 195 13.84 -2.46 -14.27
C ILE A 195 14.95 -3.51 -14.45
N GLU A 196 14.74 -4.74 -13.96
CA GLU A 196 15.64 -5.87 -14.15
C GLU A 196 15.93 -6.15 -15.62
N LYS A 197 14.87 -6.26 -16.43
CA LYS A 197 15.01 -6.63 -17.85
C LYS A 197 15.68 -5.56 -18.69
N THR A 198 15.48 -4.28 -18.35
CA THR A 198 16.02 -3.14 -19.13
C THR A 198 17.48 -2.85 -18.78
N THR A 199 17.97 -3.33 -17.64
CA THR A 199 19.36 -3.09 -17.21
C THR A 199 20.32 -4.14 -17.75
N ILE A 200 19.80 -5.22 -18.34
CA ILE A 200 20.56 -6.36 -18.90
C ILE A 200 20.77 -6.22 -20.42
N SER A 201 20.12 -5.27 -21.07
CA SER A 201 20.32 -4.93 -22.48
C SER A 201 21.29 -3.78 -22.61
#